data_1339b49e85f4b6679fa4c69635af67e3
#
_entry.id   1339b49e85f4b6679fa4c69635af67e3
#
_cell.length_a   1.000
_cell.length_b   1.000
_cell.length_c   1.000
_cell.angle_alpha   90.00
_cell.angle_beta   90.00
_cell.angle_gamma   90.00
#
_symmetry.space_group_name_H-M   'P 1'
#
loop_
_entity.id
_entity.type
_entity.pdbx_description
1 polymer ?
#
loop_
_entity_poly.entity_id
_entity_poly.type
_entity_poly.pdbx_seq_one_letter_code
_entity_poly.pdbx_strand_id
1 'polypeptide(L)'
;MAKLITPGIFQKNTAEDYLKAAIDTAEWIDTLAIKTEYGRIWQALPEGQDGYREDVPLFTPEKHSWGFWNCQCQCCGTAGILEHFAAMYEYTGEKEFYAYMIRTADVMLSDSDHRTPGLRTWYDSWWRTIPTRVVSYPGLYVGVAGCASSLLRTYAALTGKKLTNLYEYHFFEKF
;
A
#
# COMPACT_ATOMS: atom_id res chain seq x y z
N MET A 1 -6.45 -17.09 -29.12
CA MET A 1 -7.89 -16.84 -28.87
C MET A 1 -8.07 -15.42 -28.38
N ALA A 2 -8.26 -14.51 -29.27
CA ALA A 2 -8.49 -13.12 -28.96
C ALA A 2 -9.96 -12.77 -29.20
N LYS A 3 -10.50 -11.93 -28.33
CA LYS A 3 -11.76 -11.21 -28.52
C LYS A 3 -13.04 -11.95 -28.16
N LEU A 4 -13.33 -11.95 -26.87
CA LEU A 4 -14.71 -11.94 -26.39
C LEU A 4 -15.04 -10.60 -25.69
N ILE A 5 -14.50 -9.51 -26.19
CA ILE A 5 -15.01 -8.18 -25.84
C ILE A 5 -15.76 -7.70 -27.07
N THR A 6 -17.08 -7.81 -27.05
CA THR A 6 -17.93 -7.17 -28.04
C THR A 6 -17.74 -5.67 -27.89
N PRO A 7 -17.12 -4.97 -28.87
CA PRO A 7 -16.92 -3.53 -28.76
C PRO A 7 -18.29 -2.86 -28.61
N GLY A 8 -18.45 -2.03 -27.58
CA GLY A 8 -19.57 -1.11 -27.45
C GLY A 8 -20.60 -1.38 -26.39
N ILE A 9 -20.58 -2.52 -25.67
CA ILE A 9 -21.63 -2.78 -24.66
C ILE A 9 -21.24 -2.27 -23.26
N PHE A 10 -19.94 -2.15 -22.93
CA PHE A 10 -19.50 -1.81 -21.57
C PHE A 10 -18.59 -0.57 -21.46
N GLN A 11 -18.13 0.01 -22.56
CA GLN A 11 -17.20 1.12 -22.50
C GLN A 11 -17.96 2.46 -22.58
N LYS A 12 -18.45 2.92 -21.41
CA LYS A 12 -19.03 4.27 -21.29
C LYS A 12 -17.95 5.34 -21.00
N ASN A 13 -16.81 4.94 -20.47
CA ASN A 13 -15.75 5.84 -20.02
C ASN A 13 -14.56 5.81 -20.98
N THR A 14 -13.87 6.89 -21.10
CA THR A 14 -12.62 7.03 -21.87
C THR A 14 -11.41 6.60 -21.03
N ALA A 15 -10.24 6.49 -21.66
CA ALA A 15 -8.99 6.27 -20.94
C ALA A 15 -8.69 7.43 -19.99
N GLU A 16 -9.02 8.64 -20.38
CA GLU A 16 -8.86 9.85 -19.59
C GLU A 16 -9.75 9.84 -18.34
N ASP A 17 -10.98 9.30 -18.44
CA ASP A 17 -11.87 9.15 -17.27
C ASP A 17 -11.26 8.20 -16.22
N TYR A 18 -10.65 7.09 -16.67
CA TYR A 18 -9.97 6.16 -15.77
C TYR A 18 -8.72 6.77 -15.13
N LEU A 19 -7.92 7.50 -15.91
CA LEU A 19 -6.74 8.19 -15.38
C LEU A 19 -7.16 9.25 -14.35
N LYS A 20 -8.16 10.07 -14.69
CA LYS A 20 -8.69 11.07 -13.76
C LYS A 20 -9.17 10.43 -12.47
N ALA A 21 -9.92 9.36 -12.53
CA ALA A 21 -10.38 8.65 -11.34
C ALA A 21 -9.21 8.12 -10.49
N ALA A 22 -8.13 7.66 -11.11
CA ALA A 22 -6.94 7.20 -10.41
C ALA A 22 -6.21 8.37 -9.72
N ILE A 23 -6.09 9.52 -10.38
CA ILE A 23 -5.50 10.76 -9.81
C ILE A 23 -6.35 11.24 -8.63
N ASP A 24 -7.65 11.44 -8.83
CA ASP A 24 -8.58 11.89 -7.79
C ASP A 24 -8.52 10.95 -6.56
N THR A 25 -8.38 9.66 -6.80
CA THR A 25 -8.25 8.65 -5.73
C THR A 25 -6.93 8.79 -4.98
N ALA A 26 -5.82 8.99 -5.68
CA ALA A 26 -4.50 9.16 -5.05
C ALA A 26 -4.47 10.42 -4.16
N GLU A 27 -5.01 11.52 -4.64
CA GLU A 27 -5.13 12.76 -3.87
C GLU A 27 -6.04 12.57 -2.65
N TRP A 28 -7.18 11.93 -2.82
CA TRP A 28 -8.10 11.63 -1.72
C TRP A 28 -7.44 10.74 -0.66
N ILE A 29 -6.74 9.68 -1.05
CA ILE A 29 -6.01 8.81 -0.13
C ILE A 29 -5.00 9.64 0.69
N ASP A 30 -4.26 10.55 0.07
CA ASP A 30 -3.31 11.40 0.80
C ASP A 30 -4.01 12.29 1.85
N THR A 31 -5.23 12.75 1.59
CA THR A 31 -6.01 13.53 2.58
C THR A 31 -6.44 12.73 3.80
N LEU A 32 -6.60 11.41 3.67
CA LEU A 32 -6.98 10.52 4.78
C LEU A 32 -5.78 10.13 5.65
N ALA A 33 -4.57 10.47 5.25
CA ALA A 33 -3.37 10.05 5.94
C ALA A 33 -3.22 10.74 7.31
N ILE A 34 -2.85 9.97 8.31
CA ILE A 34 -2.38 10.49 9.60
C ILE A 34 -0.91 10.88 9.43
N LYS A 35 -0.60 12.12 9.78
CA LYS A 35 0.77 12.63 9.73
C LYS A 35 1.53 12.16 10.96
N THR A 36 2.70 11.58 10.75
CA THR A 36 3.66 11.20 11.79
C THR A 36 4.97 11.95 11.58
N GLU A 37 5.88 11.86 12.53
CA GLU A 37 7.23 12.43 12.39
C GLU A 37 8.05 11.76 11.27
N TYR A 38 7.73 10.50 10.92
CA TYR A 38 8.43 9.73 9.89
C TYR A 38 7.76 9.78 8.51
N GLY A 39 6.51 10.24 8.45
CA GLY A 39 5.77 10.26 7.20
C GLY A 39 4.25 10.17 7.41
N ARG A 40 3.58 9.42 6.58
CA ARG A 40 2.13 9.26 6.59
C ARG A 40 1.73 7.80 6.70
N ILE A 41 0.73 7.55 7.53
CA ILE A 41 0.13 6.22 7.71
C ILE A 41 -1.37 6.29 7.48
N TRP A 42 -1.97 5.15 7.24
CA TRP A 42 -3.41 5.03 7.03
C TRP A 42 -3.98 3.97 7.97
N GLN A 43 -5.10 4.31 8.57
CA GLN A 43 -5.85 3.37 9.39
C GLN A 43 -6.55 2.33 8.50
N ALA A 44 -6.46 1.07 8.89
CA ALA A 44 -7.26 0.02 8.25
C ALA A 44 -8.77 0.19 8.49
N LEU A 45 -9.14 0.87 9.56
CA LEU A 45 -10.52 1.18 9.92
C LEU A 45 -10.61 2.61 10.44
N PRO A 46 -11.09 3.56 9.64
CA PRO A 46 -11.24 4.96 10.03
C PRO A 46 -12.20 5.15 11.20
N GLU A 47 -12.01 6.24 11.93
CA GLU A 47 -12.90 6.67 13.00
C GLU A 47 -14.34 6.80 12.49
N GLY A 48 -15.32 6.39 13.33
CA GLY A 48 -16.73 6.41 12.99
C GLY A 48 -17.23 5.23 12.14
N GLN A 49 -16.33 4.32 11.73
CA GLN A 49 -16.70 3.09 11.04
C GLN A 49 -17.16 2.02 12.04
N ASP A 50 -18.06 1.15 11.60
CA ASP A 50 -18.51 0.01 12.42
C ASP A 50 -17.32 -0.88 12.79
N GLY A 51 -17.18 -1.15 14.09
CA GLY A 51 -16.07 -1.90 14.66
C GLY A 51 -14.83 -1.04 15.05
N TYR A 52 -14.84 0.26 14.81
CA TYR A 52 -13.82 1.15 15.34
C TYR A 52 -13.93 1.24 16.89
N ARG A 53 -12.79 1.24 17.54
CA ARG A 53 -12.72 1.25 19.00
C ARG A 53 -11.94 2.46 19.49
N GLU A 54 -12.65 3.43 20.06
CA GLU A 54 -12.09 4.65 20.62
C GLU A 54 -11.19 4.41 21.85
N ASP A 55 -11.41 3.29 22.56
CA ASP A 55 -10.64 2.89 23.73
C ASP A 55 -9.27 2.29 23.37
N VAL A 56 -9.00 2.08 22.09
CA VAL A 56 -7.72 1.53 21.61
C VAL A 56 -6.92 2.62 20.95
N PRO A 57 -5.80 3.07 21.52
CA PRO A 57 -4.99 4.13 20.94
C PRO A 57 -4.39 3.69 19.60
N LEU A 58 -4.33 4.62 18.65
CA LEU A 58 -3.69 4.42 17.35
C LEU A 58 -2.23 4.05 17.44
N PHE A 59 -1.57 4.60 18.42
CA PHE A 59 -0.15 4.38 18.69
C PHE A 59 0.08 4.11 20.17
N THR A 60 1.01 3.21 20.45
CA THR A 60 1.64 3.19 21.76
C THR A 60 3.01 3.86 21.66
N PRO A 61 3.37 4.78 22.55
CA PRO A 61 4.67 5.47 22.54
C PRO A 61 5.87 4.52 22.51
N GLU A 62 5.67 3.30 23.01
CA GLU A 62 6.73 2.30 23.17
C GLU A 62 6.91 1.38 21.96
N LYS A 63 5.99 1.41 20.99
CA LYS A 63 5.94 0.43 19.89
C LYS A 63 5.89 1.07 18.51
N HIS A 64 6.27 2.33 18.40
CA HIS A 64 6.13 3.08 17.16
C HIS A 64 4.68 3.06 16.68
N SER A 65 4.48 3.07 15.37
CA SER A 65 3.18 2.93 14.74
C SER A 65 2.69 1.47 14.66
N TRP A 66 3.39 0.52 15.27
CA TRP A 66 3.00 -0.88 15.25
C TRP A 66 1.77 -1.13 16.10
N GLY A 67 0.82 -1.74 15.52
CA GLY A 67 -0.42 -2.10 16.20
C GLY A 67 -1.55 -1.16 15.87
N PHE A 68 -2.61 -1.34 16.52
CA PHE A 68 -3.87 -0.62 16.48
C PHE A 68 -4.21 0.08 15.16
N TRP A 69 -4.88 -0.63 14.28
CA TRP A 69 -5.41 -0.10 13.03
C TRP A 69 -4.35 0.31 11.98
N ASN A 70 -3.08 0.26 12.29
CA ASN A 70 -2.00 0.43 11.32
C ASN A 70 -1.65 -0.91 10.71
N CYS A 71 -2.03 -1.10 9.48
CA CYS A 71 -1.74 -2.29 8.69
C CYS A 71 -0.67 -1.95 7.66
N GLN A 72 0.42 -2.73 7.63
CA GLN A 72 1.51 -2.50 6.68
C GLN A 72 1.36 -3.31 5.40
N CYS A 73 0.45 -4.26 5.37
CA CYS A 73 0.32 -5.20 4.27
C CYS A 73 -0.16 -4.55 2.94
N GLN A 74 0.00 -5.31 1.88
CA GLN A 74 -0.38 -4.89 0.53
C GLN A 74 -1.91 -4.88 0.33
N CYS A 75 -2.63 -5.76 1.03
CA CYS A 75 -4.07 -5.96 0.86
C CYS A 75 -4.90 -4.78 1.40
N CYS A 76 -4.59 -4.29 2.59
CA CYS A 76 -5.39 -3.28 3.28
C CYS A 76 -4.54 -2.26 4.05
N GLY A 77 -3.29 -2.08 3.67
CA GLY A 77 -2.36 -1.24 4.42
C GLY A 77 -1.45 -0.38 3.56
N THR A 78 -0.46 0.17 4.23
CA THR A 78 0.48 1.16 3.69
C THR A 78 1.23 0.66 2.45
N ALA A 79 1.57 -0.64 2.38
CA ALA A 79 2.26 -1.21 1.21
C ALA A 79 1.41 -1.14 -0.07
N GLY A 80 0.11 -1.39 0.02
CA GLY A 80 -0.79 -1.25 -1.13
C GLY A 80 -0.94 0.19 -1.61
N ILE A 81 -0.99 1.12 -0.66
CA ILE A 81 -1.02 2.57 -0.96
C ILE A 81 0.29 3.02 -1.61
N LEU A 82 1.43 2.53 -1.10
CA LEU A 82 2.74 2.78 -1.70
C LEU A 82 2.81 2.31 -3.15
N GLU A 83 2.29 1.13 -3.45
CA GLU A 83 2.24 0.63 -4.84
C GLU A 83 1.39 1.51 -5.74
N HIS A 84 0.26 2.00 -5.23
CA HIS A 84 -0.58 2.93 -5.98
C HIS A 84 0.16 4.23 -6.29
N PHE A 85 0.80 4.85 -5.31
CA PHE A 85 1.58 6.09 -5.54
C PHE A 85 2.78 5.87 -6.47
N ALA A 86 3.47 4.73 -6.34
CA ALA A 86 4.55 4.38 -7.26
C ALA A 86 4.05 4.23 -8.70
N ALA A 87 2.90 3.57 -8.90
CA ALA A 87 2.28 3.45 -10.21
C ALA A 87 1.86 4.82 -10.78
N MET A 88 1.29 5.68 -9.95
CA MET A 88 0.91 7.05 -10.36
C MET A 88 2.13 7.85 -10.80
N TYR A 89 3.22 7.79 -10.02
CA TYR A 89 4.46 8.47 -10.40
C TYR A 89 5.08 7.89 -11.69
N GLU A 90 5.14 6.57 -11.82
CA GLU A 90 5.66 5.91 -13.04
C GLU A 90 4.88 6.31 -14.29
N TYR A 91 3.57 6.46 -14.16
CA TYR A 91 2.69 6.77 -15.30
C TYR A 91 2.66 8.25 -15.63
N THR A 92 2.58 9.14 -14.64
CA THR A 92 2.40 10.59 -14.84
C THR A 92 3.70 11.37 -14.85
N GLY A 93 4.72 10.92 -14.11
CA GLY A 93 5.96 11.66 -13.87
C GLY A 93 5.79 12.87 -12.93
N GLU A 94 4.62 13.04 -12.31
CA GLU A 94 4.31 14.21 -11.50
C GLU A 94 5.04 14.20 -10.16
N LYS A 95 5.59 15.37 -9.80
CA LYS A 95 6.38 15.53 -8.55
C LYS A 95 5.55 15.29 -7.29
N GLU A 96 4.26 15.49 -7.36
CA GLU A 96 3.36 15.28 -6.25
C GLU A 96 3.26 13.80 -5.88
N PHE A 97 3.06 12.93 -6.87
CA PHE A 97 3.04 11.48 -6.67
C PHE A 97 4.41 10.94 -6.25
N TYR A 98 5.50 11.52 -6.76
CA TYR A 98 6.84 11.25 -6.23
C TYR A 98 6.90 11.53 -4.72
N ALA A 99 6.43 12.69 -4.27
CA ALA A 99 6.45 13.06 -2.87
C ALA A 99 5.56 12.15 -2.00
N TYR A 100 4.40 11.73 -2.51
CA TYR A 100 3.52 10.77 -1.83
C TYR A 100 4.21 9.41 -1.69
N MET A 101 4.80 8.90 -2.76
CA MET A 101 5.55 7.66 -2.78
C MET A 101 6.70 7.66 -1.77
N ILE A 102 7.54 8.69 -1.77
CA ILE A 102 8.70 8.77 -0.87
C ILE A 102 8.26 8.81 0.59
N ARG A 103 7.31 9.69 0.95
CA ARG A 103 6.82 9.78 2.33
C ARG A 103 6.20 8.49 2.84
N THR A 104 5.57 7.73 1.96
CA THR A 104 4.98 6.43 2.30
C THR A 104 6.06 5.36 2.44
N ALA A 105 7.05 5.35 1.56
CA ALA A 105 8.18 4.43 1.65
C ALA A 105 9.02 4.67 2.93
N ASP A 106 9.26 5.93 3.27
CA ASP A 106 10.02 6.31 4.46
C ASP A 106 9.35 5.83 5.74
N VAL A 107 8.03 6.00 5.88
CA VAL A 107 7.31 5.48 7.05
C VAL A 107 7.35 3.96 7.10
N MET A 108 7.23 3.26 5.98
CA MET A 108 7.36 1.81 5.95
C MET A 108 8.75 1.33 6.38
N LEU A 109 9.81 2.03 5.97
CA LEU A 109 11.18 1.71 6.40
C LEU A 109 11.36 1.98 7.90
N SER A 110 10.83 3.09 8.41
CA SER A 110 10.90 3.45 9.82
C SER A 110 10.12 2.47 10.70
N ASP A 111 8.98 1.98 10.23
CA ASP A 111 8.15 1.02 10.93
C ASP A 111 8.67 -0.43 10.87
N SER A 112 9.68 -0.70 10.04
CA SER A 112 10.23 -2.04 9.96
C SER A 112 10.97 -2.44 11.23
N ASP A 113 10.73 -3.64 11.72
CA ASP A 113 11.53 -4.24 12.77
C ASP A 113 12.83 -4.81 12.17
N HIS A 114 13.95 -4.33 12.66
CA HIS A 114 15.29 -4.73 12.24
C HIS A 114 16.19 -5.14 13.41
N ARG A 115 15.58 -5.49 14.55
CA ARG A 115 16.31 -5.94 15.76
C ARG A 115 17.12 -7.21 15.51
N THR A 116 16.72 -8.04 14.57
CA THR A 116 17.52 -9.18 14.11
C THR A 116 18.45 -8.74 12.98
N PRO A 117 19.78 -8.80 13.13
CA PRO A 117 20.72 -8.38 12.09
C PRO A 117 20.46 -9.07 10.74
N GLY A 118 20.41 -8.28 9.68
CA GLY A 118 20.18 -8.77 8.32
C GLY A 118 18.72 -9.12 7.98
N LEU A 119 17.79 -8.98 8.93
CA LEU A 119 16.37 -9.22 8.71
C LEU A 119 15.57 -7.94 8.91
N ARG A 120 14.52 -7.82 8.12
CA ARG A 120 13.46 -6.81 8.32
C ARG A 120 12.12 -7.50 8.31
N THR A 121 11.24 -7.06 9.19
CA THR A 121 9.86 -7.53 9.21
C THR A 121 8.91 -6.38 9.49
N TRP A 122 7.68 -6.55 9.10
CA TRP A 122 6.58 -5.64 9.36
C TRP A 122 5.48 -6.38 10.08
N TYR A 123 4.77 -5.65 10.92
CA TYR A 123 3.69 -6.18 11.72
C TYR A 123 2.37 -5.59 11.29
N ASP A 124 1.35 -6.42 11.30
CA ASP A 124 -0.01 -6.05 10.96
C ASP A 124 -0.92 -6.20 12.17
N SER A 125 -1.75 -5.20 12.39
CA SER A 125 -2.83 -5.19 13.37
C SER A 125 -4.15 -5.41 12.63
N TRP A 126 -4.29 -6.56 12.07
CA TRP A 126 -5.38 -6.83 11.16
C TRP A 126 -6.65 -7.40 11.83
N TRP A 127 -6.54 -7.88 13.06
CA TRP A 127 -7.67 -8.48 13.76
C TRP A 127 -8.57 -7.42 14.39
N ARG A 128 -9.66 -7.08 13.73
CA ARG A 128 -10.64 -6.10 14.23
C ARG A 128 -11.21 -6.46 15.60
N THR A 129 -11.36 -7.75 15.89
CA THR A 129 -11.85 -8.25 17.18
C THR A 129 -10.78 -8.25 18.27
N ILE A 130 -9.51 -8.24 17.92
CA ILE A 130 -8.38 -8.23 18.84
C ILE A 130 -7.32 -7.26 18.29
N PRO A 131 -7.58 -5.94 18.33
CA PRO A 131 -6.69 -4.94 17.71
C PRO A 131 -5.31 -4.85 18.36
N THR A 132 -5.17 -5.38 19.57
CA THR A 132 -3.87 -5.48 20.25
C THR A 132 -3.00 -6.64 19.76
N ARG A 133 -3.54 -7.53 18.96
CA ARG A 133 -2.79 -8.65 18.41
C ARG A 133 -2.05 -8.18 17.16
N VAL A 134 -0.76 -8.03 17.31
CA VAL A 134 0.18 -7.64 16.25
C VAL A 134 0.97 -8.87 15.83
N VAL A 135 0.95 -9.18 14.56
CA VAL A 135 1.60 -10.37 14.00
C VAL A 135 2.34 -10.03 12.72
N SER A 136 3.39 -10.79 12.44
CA SER A 136 4.08 -10.73 11.17
C SER A 136 3.84 -12.01 10.38
N TYR A 137 3.38 -11.88 9.15
CA TYR A 137 3.13 -12.99 8.23
C TYR A 137 4.15 -12.95 7.10
N PRO A 138 4.60 -14.10 6.58
CA PRO A 138 5.54 -14.15 5.46
C PRO A 138 4.88 -13.87 4.10
N GLY A 139 3.55 -13.88 4.02
CA GLY A 139 2.78 -13.84 2.77
C GLY A 139 2.92 -12.57 1.95
N LEU A 140 2.47 -12.64 0.68
CA LEU A 140 2.52 -11.51 -0.24
C LEU A 140 1.45 -10.47 0.12
N TYR A 141 0.17 -10.83 0.12
CA TYR A 141 -0.91 -9.86 0.31
C TYR A 141 -1.04 -9.35 1.75
N VAL A 142 -0.80 -10.21 2.73
CA VAL A 142 -1.01 -9.93 4.15
C VAL A 142 0.30 -10.13 4.92
N GLY A 143 1.43 -9.65 4.38
CA GLY A 143 2.66 -9.84 5.12
C GLY A 143 3.92 -9.25 4.51
N VAL A 144 5.03 -9.70 5.06
CA VAL A 144 6.39 -9.16 4.83
C VAL A 144 6.80 -9.16 3.37
N ALA A 145 6.46 -10.21 2.63
CA ALA A 145 6.80 -10.28 1.20
C ALA A 145 6.11 -9.18 0.39
N GLY A 146 4.87 -8.80 0.73
CA GLY A 146 4.18 -7.69 0.11
C GLY A 146 4.83 -6.34 0.42
N CYS A 147 5.18 -6.11 1.68
CA CYS A 147 5.90 -4.91 2.08
C CYS A 147 7.24 -4.76 1.33
N ALA A 148 8.01 -5.84 1.27
CA ALA A 148 9.28 -5.85 0.53
C ALA A 148 9.08 -5.62 -0.98
N SER A 149 8.03 -6.20 -1.57
CA SER A 149 7.67 -6.01 -2.98
C SER A 149 7.34 -4.54 -3.29
N SER A 150 6.55 -3.90 -2.45
CA SER A 150 6.18 -2.48 -2.63
C SER A 150 7.39 -1.55 -2.51
N LEU A 151 8.32 -1.82 -1.59
CA LEU A 151 9.59 -1.10 -1.51
C LEU A 151 10.50 -1.35 -2.73
N LEU A 152 10.51 -2.58 -3.25
CA LEU A 152 11.26 -2.90 -4.47
C LEU A 152 10.67 -2.17 -5.68
N ARG A 153 9.34 -2.03 -5.75
CA ARG A 153 8.69 -1.23 -6.78
C ARG A 153 9.05 0.25 -6.67
N THR A 154 9.08 0.79 -5.45
CA THR A 154 9.57 2.15 -5.21
C THR A 154 10.99 2.33 -5.71
N TYR A 155 11.90 1.40 -5.41
CA TYR A 155 13.27 1.42 -5.92
C TYR A 155 13.31 1.41 -7.46
N ALA A 156 12.48 0.62 -8.10
CA ALA A 156 12.40 0.54 -9.55
C ALA A 156 11.92 1.88 -10.16
N ALA A 157 10.88 2.47 -9.59
CA ALA A 157 10.36 3.77 -10.01
C ALA A 157 11.41 4.89 -9.88
N LEU A 158 12.20 4.87 -8.80
CA LEU A 158 13.27 5.84 -8.57
C LEU A 158 14.47 5.68 -9.51
N THR A 159 14.74 4.46 -9.94
CA THR A 159 15.94 4.16 -10.75
C THR A 159 15.64 3.99 -12.25
N GLY A 160 14.38 4.07 -12.64
CA GLY A 160 13.90 3.79 -13.99
C GLY A 160 14.07 2.32 -14.42
N LYS A 161 14.31 1.42 -13.47
CA LYS A 161 14.40 -0.01 -13.75
C LYS A 161 13.00 -0.58 -13.90
N LYS A 162 12.81 -1.39 -14.94
CA LYS A 162 11.57 -2.17 -15.06
C LYS A 162 11.65 -3.37 -14.11
N LEU A 163 10.69 -3.47 -13.22
CA LEU A 163 10.40 -4.73 -12.54
C LEU A 163 9.45 -5.51 -13.43
N THR A 164 9.79 -6.76 -13.67
CA THR A 164 8.81 -7.72 -14.14
C THR A 164 7.78 -7.86 -13.03
N ASN A 165 6.55 -7.48 -13.30
CA ASN A 165 5.49 -7.52 -12.32
C ASN A 165 5.34 -8.96 -11.83
N LEU A 166 5.27 -9.19 -10.51
CA LEU A 166 4.97 -10.51 -9.97
C LEU A 166 3.64 -11.07 -10.49
N TYR A 167 2.76 -10.18 -10.96
CA TYR A 167 1.47 -10.50 -11.57
C TYR A 167 1.54 -10.73 -13.09
N GLU A 168 2.64 -10.38 -13.74
CA GLU A 168 2.92 -10.68 -15.16
C GLU A 168 3.52 -12.06 -15.37
N TYR A 169 3.61 -12.87 -14.33
CA TYR A 169 3.88 -14.27 -14.55
C TYR A 169 2.76 -14.84 -15.39
N HIS A 170 3.10 -15.14 -16.61
CA HIS A 170 2.38 -15.78 -17.68
C HIS A 170 1.73 -17.12 -17.28
N PHE A 171 0.91 -17.09 -16.24
CA PHE A 171 0.10 -18.26 -15.88
C PHE A 171 -0.91 -18.59 -16.98
N PHE A 172 -1.16 -17.64 -17.89
CA PHE A 172 -2.16 -17.77 -18.94
C PHE A 172 -1.59 -17.97 -20.34
N GLU A 173 -0.29 -17.94 -20.58
CA GLU A 173 0.29 -18.17 -21.90
C GLU A 173 0.64 -19.64 -22.20
N LYS A 174 0.39 -20.55 -21.29
CA LYS A 174 0.71 -22.00 -21.45
C LYS A 174 -0.50 -22.93 -21.47
N PHE A 175 -1.71 -22.38 -21.67
CA PHE A 175 -2.90 -23.21 -21.85
C PHE A 175 -3.67 -22.85 -23.12
#